data_c5a479f473babd177e397b66528ea51b
#
_entry.id   c5a479f473babd177e397b66528ea51b
#
_cell.length_a   1.000
_cell.length_b   1.000
_cell.length_c   1.000
_cell.angle_alpha   90.00
_cell.angle_beta   90.00
_cell.angle_gamma   90.00
#
_symmetry.space_group_name_H-M   'P 1'
#
loop_
_entity.id
_entity.type
_entity.pdbx_description
1 polymer ?
#
loop_
_entity_poly.entity_id
_entity_poly.type
_entity_poly.pdbx_seq_one_letter_code
_entity_poly.pdbx_strand_id
1 'polypeptide(L)'
;MDKTLILISDYGTGDPAFTEVIIRLRNLIPDVFIHTQSTPPFSTVNTGFWIYQVALTPKLKNTYIFSNTAPRKDKKHAQKNNKGEVLMYAKLKNGFELVGINAGYNFSFIKPFIDKFHHVIAENEGSQFRSRDKYPFPVAKMIKKDKSFIGTPESISIIPDAPKKLIASIDGYGNIKTSIYSSEAKYKPGQMLTIEINKKKHVATYTDGTFNIH
;
A
#
# COMPACT_ATOMS: atom_id res chain seq x y z
N MET A 1 5.02 -20.00 14.89
CA MET A 1 4.09 -19.60 13.82
C MET A 1 4.84 -18.72 12.85
N ASP A 2 4.86 -19.11 11.60
CA ASP A 2 5.57 -18.40 10.55
C ASP A 2 5.02 -16.98 10.37
N LYS A 3 5.92 -16.03 10.23
CA LYS A 3 5.58 -14.61 10.01
C LYS A 3 5.73 -14.30 8.54
N THR A 4 4.78 -13.56 7.98
CA THR A 4 4.82 -13.11 6.59
C THR A 4 4.90 -11.59 6.54
N LEU A 5 5.83 -11.08 5.74
CA LEU A 5 5.94 -9.67 5.41
C LEU A 5 5.64 -9.49 3.92
N ILE A 6 4.70 -8.62 3.60
CA ILE A 6 4.43 -8.20 2.24
C ILE A 6 5.13 -6.86 2.01
N LEU A 7 6.14 -6.88 1.15
CA LEU A 7 6.89 -5.70 0.74
C LEU A 7 6.28 -5.13 -0.54
N ILE A 8 5.53 -4.03 -0.40
CA ILE A 8 4.90 -3.33 -1.52
C ILE A 8 5.76 -2.12 -1.87
N SER A 9 6.27 -2.07 -3.09
CA SER A 9 7.08 -0.94 -3.54
C SER A 9 6.95 -0.70 -5.04
N ASP A 10 7.31 0.49 -5.47
CA ASP A 10 7.37 0.91 -6.86
C ASP A 10 8.73 0.60 -7.52
N TYR A 11 9.50 -0.31 -6.93
CA TYR A 11 10.63 -0.91 -7.62
C TYR A 11 10.14 -1.77 -8.78
N GLY A 12 10.80 -1.70 -9.91
CA GLY A 12 10.47 -2.52 -11.08
C GLY A 12 10.58 -4.03 -10.76
N THR A 13 9.79 -4.84 -11.44
CA THR A 13 9.94 -6.30 -11.35
C THR A 13 11.34 -6.70 -11.79
N GLY A 14 12.07 -7.43 -10.93
CA GLY A 14 13.47 -7.80 -11.17
C GLY A 14 14.49 -6.72 -10.80
N ASP A 15 14.06 -5.58 -10.26
CA ASP A 15 14.98 -4.54 -9.79
C ASP A 15 15.78 -5.05 -8.58
N PRO A 16 17.12 -4.89 -8.56
CA PRO A 16 17.98 -5.25 -7.43
C PRO A 16 17.57 -4.63 -6.10
N ALA A 17 16.87 -3.50 -6.12
CA ALA A 17 16.37 -2.83 -4.92
C ALA A 17 15.50 -3.73 -4.05
N PHE A 18 14.64 -4.58 -4.64
CA PHE A 18 13.90 -5.59 -3.86
C PHE A 18 14.85 -6.55 -3.15
N THR A 19 15.84 -7.08 -3.87
CA THR A 19 16.81 -8.03 -3.32
C THR A 19 17.60 -7.43 -2.17
N GLU A 20 18.08 -6.21 -2.31
CA GLU A 20 18.85 -5.50 -1.26
C GLU A 20 18.02 -5.27 0.00
N VAL A 21 16.75 -4.85 -0.14
CA VAL A 21 15.84 -4.66 0.99
C VAL A 21 15.49 -6.00 1.66
N ILE A 22 15.26 -7.07 0.86
CA ILE A 22 14.97 -8.41 1.38
C ILE A 22 16.16 -8.94 2.18
N ILE A 23 17.39 -8.85 1.66
CA ILE A 23 18.60 -9.29 2.37
C ILE A 23 18.71 -8.55 3.71
N ARG A 24 18.50 -7.23 3.72
CA ARG A 24 18.56 -6.44 4.94
C ARG A 24 17.50 -6.87 5.97
N LEU A 25 16.27 -7.09 5.52
CA LEU A 25 15.18 -7.57 6.38
C LEU A 25 15.47 -8.98 6.91
N ARG A 26 15.96 -9.89 6.06
CA ARG A 26 16.31 -11.28 6.46
C ARG A 26 17.44 -11.32 7.49
N ASN A 27 18.41 -10.41 7.39
CA ASN A 27 19.47 -10.30 8.41
C ASN A 27 18.90 -9.85 9.77
N LEU A 28 17.83 -9.06 9.79
CA LEU A 28 17.17 -8.61 11.01
C LEU A 28 16.13 -9.59 11.54
N ILE A 29 15.47 -10.35 10.64
CA ILE A 29 14.38 -11.28 10.95
C ILE A 29 14.56 -12.54 10.08
N PRO A 30 15.43 -13.49 10.48
CA PRO A 30 15.75 -14.68 9.68
C PRO A 30 14.52 -15.54 9.34
N ASP A 31 13.57 -15.65 10.27
CA ASP A 31 12.40 -16.55 10.19
C ASP A 31 11.17 -15.89 9.51
N VAL A 32 11.35 -14.73 8.84
CA VAL A 32 10.25 -14.10 8.12
C VAL A 32 10.20 -14.57 6.68
N PHE A 33 9.02 -14.98 6.21
CA PHE A 33 8.74 -15.12 4.78
C PHE A 33 8.42 -13.74 4.19
N ILE A 34 9.12 -13.35 3.12
CA ILE A 34 8.92 -12.06 2.47
C ILE A 34 8.36 -12.28 1.07
N HIS A 35 7.16 -11.74 0.84
CA HIS A 35 6.55 -11.65 -0.48
C HIS A 35 6.67 -10.23 -1.01
N THR A 36 7.12 -10.07 -2.26
CA THR A 36 7.23 -8.77 -2.91
C THR A 36 6.04 -8.50 -3.82
N GLN A 37 5.51 -7.29 -3.75
CA GLN A 37 4.48 -6.78 -4.64
C GLN A 37 4.99 -5.50 -5.30
N SER A 38 5.29 -5.59 -6.59
CA SER A 38 5.64 -4.40 -7.38
C SER A 38 4.39 -3.61 -7.73
N THR A 39 4.50 -2.29 -7.68
CA THR A 39 3.50 -1.34 -8.16
C THR A 39 4.11 -0.47 -9.27
N PRO A 40 3.30 0.13 -10.15
CA PRO A 40 3.84 1.05 -11.14
C PRO A 40 4.62 2.21 -10.48
N PRO A 41 5.68 2.72 -11.11
CA PRO A 41 6.50 3.79 -10.55
C PRO A 41 5.65 5.00 -10.11
N PHE A 42 5.86 5.44 -8.86
CA PHE A 42 5.19 6.58 -8.22
C PHE A 42 3.66 6.44 -8.05
N SER A 43 3.09 5.25 -8.28
CA SER A 43 1.64 5.05 -8.20
C SER A 43 1.18 4.81 -6.76
N THR A 44 0.91 5.88 -6.02
CA THR A 44 0.36 5.79 -4.66
C THR A 44 -1.07 5.27 -4.64
N VAL A 45 -1.84 5.44 -5.71
CA VAL A 45 -3.19 4.85 -5.87
C VAL A 45 -3.10 3.33 -5.91
N ASN A 46 -2.23 2.78 -6.75
CA ASN A 46 -2.06 1.32 -6.87
C ASN A 46 -1.50 0.72 -5.58
N THR A 47 -0.51 1.40 -4.96
CA THR A 47 0.04 0.98 -3.66
C THR A 47 -1.03 0.96 -2.56
N GLY A 48 -1.81 2.03 -2.41
CA GLY A 48 -2.89 2.11 -1.43
C GLY A 48 -3.97 1.04 -1.66
N PHE A 49 -4.30 0.76 -2.92
CA PHE A 49 -5.22 -0.31 -3.28
C PHE A 49 -4.69 -1.69 -2.85
N TRP A 50 -3.41 -2.00 -3.09
CA TRP A 50 -2.81 -3.27 -2.67
C TRP A 50 -2.72 -3.38 -1.15
N ILE A 51 -2.37 -2.30 -0.45
CA ILE A 51 -2.43 -2.26 1.01
C ILE A 51 -3.83 -2.62 1.51
N TYR A 52 -4.87 -2.01 0.92
CA TYR A 52 -6.26 -2.29 1.26
C TYR A 52 -6.63 -3.76 1.01
N GLN A 53 -6.32 -4.29 -0.17
CA GLN A 53 -6.63 -5.68 -0.53
C GLN A 53 -6.01 -6.68 0.45
N VAL A 54 -4.74 -6.48 0.80
CA VAL A 54 -4.04 -7.37 1.73
C VAL A 54 -4.53 -7.18 3.17
N ALA A 55 -4.59 -5.95 3.65
CA ALA A 55 -4.87 -5.67 5.05
C ALA A 55 -6.31 -6.00 5.49
N LEU A 56 -7.24 -6.04 4.53
CA LEU A 56 -8.65 -6.39 4.79
C LEU A 56 -9.01 -7.82 4.33
N THR A 57 -8.05 -8.60 3.82
CA THR A 57 -8.27 -10.02 3.54
C THR A 57 -8.56 -10.77 4.84
N PRO A 58 -9.69 -11.48 4.94
CA PRO A 58 -10.06 -12.21 6.15
C PRO A 58 -9.03 -13.28 6.54
N LYS A 59 -8.82 -13.46 7.85
CA LYS A 59 -8.04 -14.56 8.44
C LYS A 59 -6.53 -14.57 8.18
N LEU A 60 -5.94 -13.49 7.65
CA LEU A 60 -4.48 -13.38 7.58
C LEU A 60 -3.92 -13.14 9.00
N LYS A 61 -3.26 -14.15 9.56
CA LYS A 61 -2.57 -14.07 10.86
C LYS A 61 -1.07 -13.90 10.64
N ASN A 62 -0.40 -13.21 11.58
CA ASN A 62 1.06 -12.98 11.54
C ASN A 62 1.56 -12.40 10.20
N THR A 63 0.70 -11.62 9.55
CA THR A 63 1.01 -10.95 8.28
C THR A 63 1.13 -9.46 8.50
N TYR A 64 2.16 -8.88 7.91
CA TYR A 64 2.54 -7.48 8.05
C TYR A 64 2.76 -6.88 6.68
N ILE A 65 2.64 -5.55 6.54
CA ILE A 65 3.02 -4.84 5.33
C ILE A 65 4.15 -3.87 5.64
N PHE A 66 5.13 -3.82 4.75
CA PHE A 66 6.03 -2.71 4.58
C PHE A 66 5.80 -2.11 3.19
N SER A 67 5.39 -0.84 3.10
CA SER A 67 5.20 -0.17 1.82
C SER A 67 6.16 1.01 1.63
N ASN A 68 6.76 1.09 0.44
CA ASN A 68 7.67 2.16 0.08
C ASN A 68 7.41 2.63 -1.34
N THR A 69 6.45 3.53 -1.48
CA THR A 69 6.12 4.22 -2.72
C THR A 69 5.96 5.70 -2.43
N ALA A 70 6.71 6.55 -3.15
CA ALA A 70 6.68 7.98 -2.95
C ALA A 70 6.58 8.72 -4.29
N PRO A 71 5.64 9.67 -4.43
CA PRO A 71 5.49 10.47 -5.64
C PRO A 71 6.60 11.53 -5.68
N ARG A 72 7.70 11.25 -6.36
CA ARG A 72 8.83 12.21 -6.47
C ARG A 72 8.57 13.41 -7.37
N LYS A 73 7.41 13.47 -8.05
CA LYS A 73 7.14 14.43 -9.13
C LYS A 73 6.25 15.61 -8.75
N ASP A 74 5.78 15.70 -7.51
CA ASP A 74 4.73 16.66 -7.15
C ASP A 74 5.23 18.12 -7.04
N LYS A 75 6.55 18.36 -7.08
CA LYS A 75 7.12 19.71 -7.00
C LYS A 75 8.39 19.83 -7.85
N LYS A 76 8.58 21.03 -8.43
CA LYS A 76 9.77 21.38 -9.24
C LYS A 76 11.09 21.35 -8.47
N HIS A 77 11.05 21.39 -7.14
CA HIS A 77 12.23 21.39 -6.28
C HIS A 77 12.17 20.24 -5.28
N ALA A 78 13.34 19.66 -4.97
CA ALA A 78 13.48 18.64 -3.93
C ALA A 78 12.94 19.17 -2.59
N GLN A 79 12.16 18.36 -1.89
CA GLN A 79 11.62 18.75 -0.59
C GLN A 79 12.69 18.60 0.48
N LYS A 80 12.89 19.64 1.30
CA LYS A 80 13.74 19.54 2.47
C LYS A 80 13.12 18.56 3.47
N ASN A 81 13.97 17.70 4.07
CA ASN A 81 13.60 16.75 5.13
C ASN A 81 12.45 15.81 4.77
N ASN A 82 12.30 15.45 3.47
CA ASN A 82 11.25 14.54 3.00
C ASN A 82 9.83 14.95 3.43
N LYS A 83 9.57 16.24 3.50
CA LYS A 83 8.25 16.77 3.85
C LYS A 83 7.17 16.19 2.92
N GLY A 84 6.19 15.49 3.52
CA GLY A 84 5.14 14.79 2.76
C GLY A 84 5.47 13.34 2.37
N GLU A 85 6.63 12.79 2.82
CA GLU A 85 7.04 11.40 2.61
C GLU A 85 7.54 10.80 3.93
N VAL A 86 6.74 10.88 4.98
CA VAL A 86 7.11 10.43 6.33
C VAL A 86 6.77 8.95 6.50
N LEU A 87 7.67 8.20 7.13
CA LEU A 87 7.41 6.81 7.49
C LEU A 87 6.42 6.76 8.66
N MET A 88 5.31 6.06 8.47
CA MET A 88 4.24 5.94 9.44
C MET A 88 3.97 4.49 9.78
N TYR A 89 3.52 4.26 11.01
CA TYR A 89 2.95 3.02 11.47
C TYR A 89 1.43 3.17 11.58
N ALA A 90 0.71 2.19 11.05
CA ALA A 90 -0.73 2.08 11.25
C ALA A 90 -1.09 0.71 11.83
N LYS A 91 -2.03 0.73 12.79
CA LYS A 91 -2.74 -0.45 13.25
C LYS A 91 -4.21 -0.30 12.88
N LEU A 92 -4.75 -1.31 12.23
CA LEU A 92 -6.15 -1.32 11.81
C LEU A 92 -7.06 -1.90 12.91
N LYS A 93 -8.35 -1.59 12.86
CA LYS A 93 -9.39 -2.09 13.76
C LYS A 93 -9.49 -3.63 13.80
N ASN A 94 -9.13 -4.31 12.71
CA ASN A 94 -9.02 -5.78 12.64
C ASN A 94 -7.72 -6.34 13.24
N GLY A 95 -6.85 -5.48 13.78
CA GLY A 95 -5.57 -5.85 14.38
C GLY A 95 -4.39 -5.92 13.42
N PHE A 96 -4.60 -5.71 12.11
CA PHE A 96 -3.53 -5.71 11.11
C PHE A 96 -2.57 -4.54 11.34
N GLU A 97 -1.27 -4.79 11.14
CA GLU A 97 -0.21 -3.79 11.39
C GLU A 97 0.64 -3.58 10.13
N LEU A 98 0.96 -2.33 9.86
CA LEU A 98 1.80 -1.95 8.72
C LEU A 98 2.69 -0.76 9.03
N VAL A 99 3.83 -0.72 8.33
CA VAL A 99 4.72 0.45 8.25
C VAL A 99 4.81 0.86 6.78
N GLY A 100 4.69 2.14 6.50
CA GLY A 100 4.75 2.64 5.13
C GLY A 100 4.96 4.14 5.04
N ILE A 101 5.32 4.60 3.84
CA ILE A 101 5.44 6.02 3.55
C ILE A 101 4.05 6.64 3.42
N ASN A 102 3.77 7.66 4.24
CA ASN A 102 2.56 8.47 4.08
C ASN A 102 2.78 9.52 3.00
N ALA A 103 2.51 9.11 1.75
CA ALA A 103 2.60 9.97 0.60
C ALA A 103 1.43 9.70 -0.35
N GLY A 104 0.89 10.74 -0.96
CA GLY A 104 -0.26 10.61 -1.86
C GLY A 104 -1.38 9.77 -1.26
N TYR A 105 -1.79 8.72 -1.97
CA TYR A 105 -2.93 7.87 -1.60
C TYR A 105 -2.55 6.54 -0.94
N ASN A 106 -1.30 6.38 -0.46
CA ASN A 106 -0.84 5.12 0.10
C ASN A 106 -1.71 4.59 1.25
N PHE A 107 -2.20 5.47 2.12
CA PHE A 107 -3.06 5.10 3.25
C PHE A 107 -4.55 5.38 3.02
N SER A 108 -4.92 5.99 1.89
CA SER A 108 -6.27 6.51 1.67
C SER A 108 -7.35 5.44 1.69
N PHE A 109 -7.10 4.30 1.07
CA PHE A 109 -8.09 3.21 1.01
C PHE A 109 -8.30 2.52 2.36
N ILE A 110 -7.32 2.54 3.25
CA ILE A 110 -7.43 1.97 4.60
C ILE A 110 -7.77 3.00 5.67
N LYS A 111 -7.81 4.30 5.34
CA LYS A 111 -8.10 5.40 6.28
C LYS A 111 -9.29 5.14 7.21
N PRO A 112 -10.48 4.66 6.74
CA PRO A 112 -11.63 4.41 7.61
C PRO A 112 -11.43 3.26 8.62
N PHE A 113 -10.44 2.42 8.39
CA PHE A 113 -10.15 1.22 9.16
C PHE A 113 -9.00 1.41 10.15
N ILE A 114 -8.33 2.56 10.15
CA ILE A 114 -7.20 2.84 11.03
C ILE A 114 -7.73 3.05 12.47
N ASP A 115 -7.14 2.31 13.41
CA ASP A 115 -7.33 2.46 14.86
C ASP A 115 -6.22 3.34 15.46
N LYS A 116 -4.96 3.10 15.06
CA LYS A 116 -3.79 3.85 15.53
C LYS A 116 -2.94 4.29 14.36
N PHE A 117 -2.49 5.54 14.40
CA PHE A 117 -1.63 6.12 13.37
C PHE A 117 -0.51 6.92 14.06
N HIS A 118 0.75 6.54 13.82
CA HIS A 118 1.89 7.10 14.54
C HIS A 118 3.07 7.36 13.59
N HIS A 119 3.83 8.37 13.89
CA HIS A 119 5.16 8.52 13.32
C HIS A 119 6.03 7.32 13.70
N VAL A 120 6.94 6.94 12.80
CA VAL A 120 7.94 5.90 13.07
C VAL A 120 9.24 6.57 13.47
N ILE A 121 9.82 6.11 14.58
CA ILE A 121 11.16 6.51 15.01
C ILE A 121 12.15 5.78 14.10
N ALA A 122 12.66 6.49 13.10
CA ALA A 122 13.67 6.01 12.17
C ALA A 122 14.69 7.11 11.91
N GLU A 123 15.95 6.71 11.73
CA GLU A 123 16.95 7.64 11.23
C GLU A 123 16.63 8.03 9.78
N ASN A 124 16.60 9.32 9.50
CA ASN A 124 16.26 9.85 8.18
C ASN A 124 17.46 10.45 7.42
N GLU A 125 18.63 10.50 8.07
CA GLU A 125 19.84 11.10 7.51
C GLU A 125 20.88 10.05 7.11
N GLY A 126 21.81 10.44 6.26
CA GLY A 126 22.99 9.64 5.91
C GLY A 126 22.76 8.49 4.93
N SER A 127 21.61 8.43 4.25
CA SER A 127 21.40 7.45 3.18
C SER A 127 20.52 8.00 2.06
N GLN A 128 20.94 7.77 0.81
CA GLN A 128 20.11 8.01 -0.37
C GLN A 128 19.05 6.90 -0.59
N PHE A 129 19.28 5.71 0.02
CA PHE A 129 18.39 4.56 -0.11
C PHE A 129 17.84 4.14 1.27
N ARG A 130 17.00 4.97 1.84
CA ARG A 130 16.42 4.79 3.19
C ARG A 130 15.63 3.50 3.35
N SER A 131 14.92 3.09 2.33
CA SER A 131 14.11 1.85 2.36
C SER A 131 14.98 0.58 2.52
N ARG A 132 16.26 0.63 2.15
CA ARG A 132 17.24 -0.42 2.40
C ARG A 132 17.98 -0.22 3.74
N ASP A 133 18.42 1.01 4.00
CA ASP A 133 19.41 1.25 5.04
C ASP A 133 18.81 1.61 6.40
N LYS A 134 17.61 2.19 6.40
CA LYS A 134 16.98 2.75 7.61
C LYS A 134 15.65 2.11 7.98
N TYR A 135 14.75 1.94 7.02
CA TYR A 135 13.39 1.47 7.28
C TYR A 135 13.26 -0.02 7.67
N PRO A 136 14.17 -0.94 7.29
CA PRO A 136 14.10 -2.32 7.77
C PRO A 136 14.15 -2.47 9.29
N PHE A 137 14.81 -1.56 10.01
CA PHE A 137 14.90 -1.62 11.47
C PHE A 137 13.53 -1.46 12.17
N PRO A 138 12.74 -0.40 11.94
CA PRO A 138 11.41 -0.29 12.51
C PRO A 138 10.45 -1.38 12.01
N VAL A 139 10.58 -1.83 10.77
CA VAL A 139 9.79 -2.97 10.25
C VAL A 139 10.12 -4.25 11.03
N ALA A 140 11.40 -4.51 11.30
CA ALA A 140 11.82 -5.65 12.12
C ALA A 140 11.27 -5.55 13.55
N LYS A 141 11.28 -4.38 14.17
CA LYS A 141 10.70 -4.15 15.49
C LYS A 141 9.21 -4.41 15.50
N MET A 142 8.46 -3.93 14.50
CA MET A 142 7.03 -4.22 14.36
C MET A 142 6.77 -5.74 14.35
N ILE A 143 7.49 -6.49 13.53
CA ILE A 143 7.32 -7.95 13.40
C ILE A 143 7.73 -8.68 14.69
N LYS A 144 8.73 -8.18 15.42
CA LYS A 144 9.17 -8.70 16.73
C LYS A 144 8.28 -8.27 17.90
N LYS A 145 7.26 -7.42 17.64
CA LYS A 145 6.39 -6.82 18.66
C LYS A 145 7.11 -5.90 19.65
N ASP A 146 8.28 -5.41 19.29
CA ASP A 146 9.00 -4.37 20.00
C ASP A 146 8.41 -3.00 19.61
N LYS A 147 7.78 -2.33 20.56
CA LYS A 147 7.07 -1.05 20.33
C LYS A 147 7.99 0.18 20.34
N SER A 148 9.27 0.02 20.55
CA SER A 148 10.24 1.14 20.67
C SER A 148 10.41 1.94 19.37
N PHE A 149 9.86 1.46 18.25
CA PHE A 149 9.84 2.19 16.98
C PHE A 149 8.64 3.13 16.83
N ILE A 150 7.64 3.02 17.70
CA ILE A 150 6.41 3.82 17.63
C ILE A 150 6.70 5.19 18.26
N GLY A 151 6.58 6.23 17.45
CA GLY A 151 6.75 7.62 17.84
C GLY A 151 5.43 8.29 18.24
N THR A 152 5.35 9.58 18.04
CA THR A 152 4.19 10.40 18.37
C THR A 152 2.96 10.00 17.57
N PRO A 153 1.75 10.04 18.17
CA PRO A 153 0.52 9.83 17.43
C PRO A 153 0.29 10.96 16.43
N GLU A 154 -0.37 10.62 15.32
CA GLU A 154 -0.73 11.57 14.28
C GLU A 154 -2.21 11.42 13.92
N SER A 155 -2.82 12.52 13.50
CA SER A 155 -4.21 12.51 13.05
C SER A 155 -4.36 11.86 11.68
N ILE A 156 -5.35 10.98 11.53
CA ILE A 156 -5.70 10.42 10.21
C ILE A 156 -6.24 11.47 9.21
N SER A 157 -6.53 12.68 9.69
CA SER A 157 -6.98 13.79 8.81
C SER A 157 -5.90 14.23 7.81
N ILE A 158 -4.62 13.97 8.10
CA ILE A 158 -3.53 14.24 7.15
C ILE A 158 -3.50 13.27 5.97
N ILE A 159 -4.21 12.14 6.06
CA ILE A 159 -4.35 11.18 4.96
C ILE A 159 -5.44 11.70 4.02
N PRO A 160 -5.16 11.93 2.74
CA PRO A 160 -6.19 12.32 1.79
C PRO A 160 -7.26 11.24 1.67
N ASP A 161 -8.47 11.62 1.32
CA ASP A 161 -9.53 10.66 1.06
C ASP A 161 -9.21 9.86 -0.20
N ALA A 162 -9.68 8.60 -0.23
CA ALA A 162 -9.49 7.74 -1.39
C ALA A 162 -10.14 8.39 -2.64
N PRO A 163 -9.41 8.49 -3.76
CA PRO A 163 -9.95 9.11 -4.96
C PRO A 163 -11.11 8.27 -5.49
N LYS A 164 -12.19 8.95 -5.88
CA LYS A 164 -13.35 8.28 -6.49
C LYS A 164 -13.19 8.12 -7.99
N LYS A 165 -13.76 7.04 -8.54
CA LYS A 165 -13.83 6.81 -9.99
C LYS A 165 -12.47 6.76 -10.70
N LEU A 166 -11.47 6.15 -10.07
CA LEU A 166 -10.17 5.88 -10.66
C LEU A 166 -9.97 4.38 -10.90
N ILE A 167 -9.15 4.07 -11.89
CA ILE A 167 -8.60 2.73 -12.07
C ILE A 167 -7.47 2.57 -11.04
N ALA A 168 -7.66 1.68 -10.08
CA ALA A 168 -6.71 1.42 -9.00
C ALA A 168 -5.66 0.38 -9.40
N SER A 169 -6.07 -0.63 -10.18
CA SER A 169 -5.18 -1.69 -10.69
C SER A 169 -5.74 -2.31 -11.96
N ILE A 170 -4.85 -2.87 -12.77
CA ILE A 170 -5.18 -3.73 -13.90
C ILE A 170 -4.38 -5.01 -13.70
N ASP A 171 -5.02 -6.18 -13.73
CA ASP A 171 -4.33 -7.45 -13.59
C ASP A 171 -3.75 -7.96 -14.92
N GLY A 172 -3.02 -9.08 -14.88
CA GLY A 172 -2.39 -9.67 -16.05
C GLY A 172 -3.34 -10.14 -17.15
N TYR A 173 -4.63 -10.26 -16.86
CA TYR A 173 -5.67 -10.61 -17.82
C TYR A 173 -6.38 -9.37 -18.40
N GLY A 174 -6.03 -8.17 -17.94
CA GLY A 174 -6.67 -6.93 -18.33
C GLY A 174 -7.91 -6.55 -17.51
N ASN A 175 -8.21 -7.27 -16.43
CA ASN A 175 -9.32 -6.91 -15.56
C ASN A 175 -9.02 -5.62 -14.81
N ILE A 176 -9.96 -4.69 -14.90
CA ILE A 176 -9.84 -3.37 -14.26
C ILE A 176 -10.43 -3.42 -12.85
N LYS A 177 -9.63 -3.04 -11.86
CA LYS A 177 -10.07 -2.83 -10.49
C LYS A 177 -10.17 -1.32 -10.24
N THR A 178 -11.33 -0.88 -9.77
CA THR A 178 -11.60 0.55 -9.57
C THR A 178 -11.59 0.93 -8.08
N SER A 179 -11.55 2.23 -7.81
CA SER A 179 -11.75 2.78 -6.47
C SER A 179 -13.23 2.84 -6.04
N ILE A 180 -14.14 2.30 -6.83
CA ILE A 180 -15.57 2.21 -6.51
C ILE A 180 -15.80 0.93 -5.71
N TYR A 181 -16.35 1.06 -4.50
CA TYR A 181 -16.72 -0.10 -3.70
C TYR A 181 -17.97 -0.80 -4.27
N SER A 182 -18.01 -2.12 -4.18
CA SER A 182 -19.20 -2.89 -4.61
C SER A 182 -20.49 -2.46 -3.90
N SER A 183 -20.39 -2.02 -2.65
CA SER A 183 -21.51 -1.47 -1.88
C SER A 183 -22.07 -0.15 -2.44
N GLU A 184 -21.28 0.57 -3.23
CA GLU A 184 -21.71 1.81 -3.92
C GLU A 184 -22.36 1.51 -5.29
N ALA A 185 -22.12 0.33 -5.84
CA ALA A 185 -22.65 -0.10 -7.13
C ALA A 185 -24.09 -0.58 -6.96
N LYS A 186 -25.05 0.26 -7.31
CA LYS A 186 -26.50 -0.04 -7.24
C LYS A 186 -27.02 -0.69 -8.54
N TYR A 187 -26.25 -1.63 -9.10
CA TYR A 187 -26.59 -2.30 -10.35
C TYR A 187 -27.04 -3.74 -10.10
N LYS A 188 -27.79 -4.29 -11.04
CA LYS A 188 -28.25 -5.70 -11.01
C LYS A 188 -27.40 -6.53 -11.98
N PRO A 189 -27.08 -7.80 -11.66
CA PRO A 189 -26.46 -8.71 -12.61
C PRO A 189 -27.22 -8.75 -13.94
N GLY A 190 -26.50 -8.70 -15.06
CA GLY A 190 -27.06 -8.63 -16.42
C GLY A 190 -27.36 -7.20 -16.90
N GLN A 191 -27.26 -6.19 -16.06
CA GLN A 191 -27.53 -4.81 -16.46
C GLN A 191 -26.40 -4.27 -17.35
N MET A 192 -26.79 -3.71 -18.50
CA MET A 192 -25.88 -3.00 -19.42
C MET A 192 -25.56 -1.61 -18.87
N LEU A 193 -24.27 -1.30 -18.81
CA LEU A 193 -23.75 -0.01 -18.32
C LEU A 193 -22.95 0.69 -19.41
N THR A 194 -23.06 2.01 -19.47
CA THR A 194 -22.13 2.82 -20.23
C THR A 194 -21.03 3.33 -19.29
N ILE A 195 -19.81 2.94 -19.56
CA ILE A 195 -18.62 3.35 -18.79
C ILE A 195 -17.85 4.37 -19.65
N GLU A 196 -17.51 5.49 -19.07
CA GLU A 196 -16.64 6.49 -19.72
C GLU A 196 -15.23 6.43 -19.13
N ILE A 197 -14.24 6.13 -19.98
CA ILE A 197 -12.82 6.12 -19.63
C ILE A 197 -12.08 7.08 -20.58
N ASN A 198 -11.41 8.08 -20.04
CA ASN A 198 -10.68 9.08 -20.83
C ASN A 198 -11.55 9.71 -21.95
N LYS A 199 -12.79 10.07 -21.63
CA LYS A 199 -13.78 10.65 -22.57
C LYS A 199 -14.26 9.69 -23.68
N LYS A 200 -13.88 8.43 -23.62
CA LYS A 200 -14.40 7.38 -24.53
C LYS A 200 -15.44 6.55 -23.82
N LYS A 201 -16.57 6.33 -24.50
CA LYS A 201 -17.67 5.52 -23.98
C LYS A 201 -17.47 4.05 -24.37
N HIS A 202 -17.66 3.18 -23.39
CA HIS A 202 -17.61 1.73 -23.54
C HIS A 202 -18.89 1.14 -22.96
N VAL A 203 -19.35 0.04 -23.55
CA VAL A 203 -20.47 -0.73 -23.00
C VAL A 203 -19.90 -1.90 -22.22
N ALA A 204 -20.47 -2.15 -21.05
CA ALA A 204 -20.10 -3.26 -20.18
C ALA A 204 -21.35 -3.86 -19.54
N THR A 205 -21.30 -5.15 -19.23
CA THR A 205 -22.35 -5.82 -18.47
C THR A 205 -21.92 -5.93 -17.02
N TYR A 206 -22.77 -5.53 -16.09
CA TYR A 206 -22.53 -5.75 -14.66
C TYR A 206 -22.78 -7.24 -14.34
N THR A 207 -21.82 -7.88 -13.68
CA THR A 207 -21.93 -9.29 -13.25
C THR A 207 -21.77 -9.41 -11.74
N ASP A 208 -22.14 -10.55 -11.19
CA ASP A 208 -22.00 -10.89 -9.77
C ASP A 208 -20.59 -11.42 -9.40
N GLY A 209 -19.62 -11.28 -10.30
CA GLY A 209 -18.25 -11.77 -10.13
C GLY A 209 -17.97 -13.08 -10.87
N THR A 210 -18.93 -13.63 -11.59
CA THR A 210 -18.70 -14.81 -12.44
C THR A 210 -18.15 -14.36 -13.79
N PHE A 211 -16.99 -14.87 -14.19
CA PHE A 211 -16.45 -14.66 -15.54
C PHE A 211 -17.20 -15.57 -16.51
N ASN A 212 -18.12 -15.01 -17.28
CA ASN A 212 -18.65 -15.68 -18.46
C ASN A 212 -17.77 -15.30 -19.65
N ILE A 213 -17.00 -16.27 -20.16
CA ILE A 213 -16.32 -16.15 -21.45
C ILE A 213 -17.42 -16.38 -22.53
N HIS A 214 -17.75 -15.33 -23.26
CA HIS A 214 -18.55 -15.41 -24.47
C HIS A 214 -17.65 -15.30 -25.69
#